data_17923107ab38ee4e50e2d1f1537b068b
#
_entry.id   17923107ab38ee4e50e2d1f1537b068b
#
_cell.length_a   1.000
_cell.length_b   1.000
_cell.length_c   1.000
_cell.angle_alpha   90.00
_cell.angle_beta   90.00
_cell.angle_gamma   90.00
#
_symmetry.space_group_name_H-M   'P 1'
#
loop_
_entity.id
_entity.type
_entity.pdbx_description
1 polymer ?
#
loop_
_entity_poly.entity_id
_entity_poly.type
_entity_poly.pdbx_seq_one_letter_code
_entity_poly.pdbx_strand_id
1 'polypeptide(L)'
;MYLTPRKRHAMKIITSPNCDLCTLNASGTFLHMFWECPHVFAFWRHICSTLSDMLEVNIPLSPTLLLLNDDSSLELTLQQRRILWASLTAAKKMLALRWQPPHTLSWQRWANSFLDIVMMERSVARVHRDTFTLTFSHLADAFVQTDVQGREKSS
;
A
#
# COMPACT_ATOMS: atom_id res chain seq x y z
N MET A 1 -6.73 -10.21 13.92
CA MET A 1 -5.29 -10.49 14.21
C MET A 1 -4.68 -11.19 13.02
N TYR A 2 -3.57 -10.66 12.48
CA TYR A 2 -2.88 -11.30 11.34
C TYR A 2 -2.05 -12.49 11.83
N LEU A 3 -2.32 -13.66 11.28
CA LEU A 3 -1.58 -14.90 11.57
C LEU A 3 -0.64 -15.22 10.43
N THR A 4 0.67 -15.09 10.67
CA THR A 4 1.71 -15.44 9.69
C THR A 4 1.74 -16.95 9.42
N PRO A 5 2.25 -17.42 8.27
CA PRO A 5 2.44 -18.85 8.00
C PRO A 5 3.21 -19.55 9.12
N ARG A 6 4.31 -18.95 9.59
CA ARG A 6 5.08 -19.50 10.73
C ARG A 6 4.23 -19.70 11.99
N LYS A 7 3.37 -18.72 12.32
CA LYS A 7 2.50 -18.81 13.50
C LYS A 7 1.38 -19.83 13.30
N ARG A 8 0.78 -19.90 12.11
CA ARG A 8 -0.23 -20.89 11.75
C ARG A 8 0.34 -22.32 11.79
N HIS A 9 1.58 -22.50 11.33
CA HIS A 9 2.28 -23.79 11.45
C HIS A 9 2.53 -24.18 12.91
N ALA A 10 3.01 -23.26 13.75
CA ALA A 10 3.18 -23.50 15.19
C ALA A 10 1.86 -23.87 15.89
N MET A 11 0.73 -23.38 15.40
CA MET A 11 -0.62 -23.73 15.86
C MET A 11 -1.19 -25.00 15.20
N LYS A 12 -0.40 -25.72 14.37
CA LYS A 12 -0.79 -26.91 13.62
C LYS A 12 -1.98 -26.70 12.65
N ILE A 13 -2.19 -25.46 12.16
CA ILE A 13 -3.25 -25.12 11.22
C ILE A 13 -2.82 -25.42 9.77
N ILE A 14 -1.51 -25.29 9.48
CA ILE A 14 -0.92 -25.57 8.17
C ILE A 14 0.33 -26.43 8.32
N THR A 15 0.70 -27.11 7.24
CA THR A 15 1.82 -28.08 7.22
C THR A 15 3.20 -27.44 7.05
N SER A 16 3.27 -26.24 6.45
CA SER A 16 4.55 -25.55 6.19
C SER A 16 4.58 -24.17 6.86
N PRO A 17 5.71 -23.81 7.51
CA PRO A 17 5.90 -22.46 8.06
C PRO A 17 6.35 -21.45 7.02
N ASN A 18 6.58 -21.86 5.77
CA ASN A 18 7.22 -21.07 4.73
C ASN A 18 6.24 -20.08 4.07
N CYS A 19 6.81 -19.08 3.42
CA CYS A 19 6.06 -18.13 2.59
C CYS A 19 5.47 -18.87 1.38
N ASP A 20 4.19 -18.66 1.13
CA ASP A 20 3.44 -19.23 0.02
C ASP A 20 3.52 -18.40 -1.29
N LEU A 21 4.16 -17.23 -1.24
CA LEU A 21 4.29 -16.33 -2.38
C LEU A 21 5.61 -16.40 -3.11
N CYS A 22 6.71 -16.64 -2.39
CA CYS A 22 8.03 -16.70 -2.99
C CYS A 22 8.57 -18.12 -3.05
N THR A 23 9.42 -18.37 -4.04
CA THR A 23 10.09 -19.66 -4.26
C THR A 23 11.32 -19.87 -3.36
N LEU A 24 11.65 -18.91 -2.48
CA LEU A 24 12.87 -18.92 -1.67
C LEU A 24 12.81 -19.88 -0.45
N ASN A 25 11.69 -20.57 -0.24
CA ASN A 25 11.48 -21.41 0.94
C ASN A 25 11.71 -20.67 2.28
N ALA A 26 11.60 -19.36 2.26
CA ALA A 26 11.82 -18.52 3.43
C ALA A 26 10.70 -18.68 4.44
N SER A 27 11.05 -18.67 5.73
CA SER A 27 10.06 -18.74 6.80
C SER A 27 9.08 -17.56 6.72
N GLY A 28 7.79 -17.83 6.73
CA GLY A 28 6.71 -16.86 6.67
C GLY A 28 6.56 -16.06 7.98
N THR A 29 7.63 -15.36 8.38
CA THR A 29 7.62 -14.42 9.51
C THR A 29 6.84 -13.15 9.14
N PHE A 30 6.48 -12.35 10.14
CA PHE A 30 5.85 -11.04 9.89
C PHE A 30 6.75 -10.17 9.01
N LEU A 31 8.04 -10.07 9.34
CA LEU A 31 9.00 -9.26 8.60
C LEU A 31 9.12 -9.72 7.15
N HIS A 32 9.24 -11.04 6.92
CA HIS A 32 9.27 -11.58 5.56
C HIS A 32 7.99 -11.26 4.79
N MET A 33 6.83 -11.46 5.41
CA MET A 33 5.52 -11.28 4.76
C MET A 33 5.19 -9.81 4.45
N PHE A 34 5.76 -8.86 5.15
CA PHE A 34 5.47 -7.44 4.97
C PHE A 34 6.62 -6.64 4.34
N TRP A 35 7.84 -7.21 4.30
CA TRP A 35 9.03 -6.50 3.82
C TRP A 35 9.97 -7.34 2.96
N GLU A 36 10.52 -8.44 3.50
CA GLU A 36 11.65 -9.16 2.90
C GLU A 36 11.28 -10.02 1.69
N CYS A 37 10.01 -10.41 1.54
CA CYS A 37 9.56 -11.21 0.41
C CYS A 37 9.80 -10.47 -0.91
N PRO A 38 10.45 -11.07 -1.92
CA PRO A 38 10.75 -10.40 -3.19
C PRO A 38 9.51 -9.81 -3.87
N HIS A 39 8.37 -10.49 -3.82
CA HIS A 39 7.12 -9.98 -4.37
C HIS A 39 6.60 -8.76 -3.62
N VAL A 40 6.75 -8.75 -2.29
CA VAL A 40 6.37 -7.61 -1.45
C VAL A 40 7.33 -6.45 -1.64
N PHE A 41 8.61 -6.73 -1.75
CA PHE A 41 9.61 -5.70 -1.99
C PHE A 41 9.42 -5.02 -3.35
N ALA A 42 9.12 -5.81 -4.40
CA ALA A 42 8.78 -5.27 -5.72
C ALA A 42 7.51 -4.40 -5.67
N PHE A 43 6.49 -4.82 -4.92
CA PHE A 43 5.28 -4.05 -4.70
C PHE A 43 5.57 -2.71 -3.99
N TRP A 44 6.36 -2.71 -2.91
CA TRP A 44 6.75 -1.47 -2.23
C TRP A 44 7.56 -0.53 -3.12
N ARG A 45 8.49 -1.08 -3.92
CA ARG A 45 9.27 -0.30 -4.89
C ARG A 45 8.34 0.43 -5.87
N HIS A 46 7.34 -0.26 -6.39
CA HIS A 46 6.37 0.34 -7.30
C HIS A 46 5.55 1.44 -6.63
N ILE A 47 5.08 1.21 -5.40
CA ILE A 47 4.38 2.22 -4.59
C ILE A 47 5.26 3.46 -4.38
N CYS A 48 6.52 3.30 -3.97
CA CYS A 48 7.42 4.42 -3.74
C CYS A 48 7.67 5.22 -5.02
N SER A 49 7.91 4.55 -6.16
CA SER A 49 8.08 5.23 -7.45
C SER A 49 6.86 6.07 -7.80
N THR A 50 5.67 5.46 -7.72
CA THR A 50 4.41 6.15 -8.02
C THR A 50 4.16 7.34 -7.09
N LEU A 51 4.41 7.16 -5.78
CA LEU A 51 4.24 8.25 -4.82
C LEU A 51 5.26 9.36 -5.04
N SER A 52 6.50 9.03 -5.43
CA SER A 52 7.51 10.03 -5.74
C SER A 52 7.09 10.88 -6.94
N ASP A 53 6.57 10.25 -7.99
CA ASP A 53 6.07 10.95 -9.18
C ASP A 53 4.84 11.82 -8.85
N MET A 54 3.92 11.30 -8.05
CA MET A 54 2.68 11.99 -7.68
C MET A 54 2.91 13.18 -6.74
N LEU A 55 3.81 13.04 -5.79
CA LEU A 55 4.06 14.05 -4.76
C LEU A 55 5.20 15.01 -5.14
N GLU A 56 5.93 14.72 -6.23
CA GLU A 56 7.14 15.45 -6.64
C GLU A 56 8.20 15.49 -5.53
N VAL A 57 8.23 14.45 -4.69
CA VAL A 57 9.13 14.28 -3.56
C VAL A 57 9.73 12.88 -3.60
N ASN A 58 11.03 12.75 -3.41
CA ASN A 58 11.66 11.44 -3.34
C ASN A 58 11.19 10.64 -2.11
N ILE A 59 10.39 9.61 -2.31
CA ILE A 59 9.89 8.73 -1.26
C ILE A 59 10.85 7.55 -1.09
N PRO A 60 11.60 7.48 0.00
CA PRO A 60 12.61 6.45 0.20
C PRO A 60 11.96 5.08 0.46
N LEU A 61 12.58 4.03 -0.06
CA LEU A 61 12.20 2.65 0.20
C LEU A 61 12.74 2.24 1.59
N SER A 62 12.06 2.68 2.63
CA SER A 62 12.43 2.49 4.04
C SER A 62 11.33 1.75 4.80
N PRO A 63 11.65 0.70 5.57
CA PRO A 63 10.65 -0.02 6.37
C PRO A 63 10.03 0.85 7.48
N THR A 64 10.76 1.79 8.05
CA THR A 64 10.22 2.71 9.07
C THR A 64 9.16 3.62 8.48
N LEU A 65 9.41 4.19 7.30
CA LEU A 65 8.41 4.99 6.59
C LEU A 65 7.21 4.13 6.16
N LEU A 66 7.46 3.03 5.46
CA LEU A 66 6.40 2.30 4.75
C LEU A 66 5.54 1.45 5.69
N LEU A 67 6.10 0.89 6.74
CA LEU A 67 5.38 0.06 7.71
C LEU A 67 4.90 0.86 8.91
N LEU A 68 5.70 1.81 9.41
CA LEU A 68 5.43 2.54 10.65
C LEU A 68 4.92 3.97 10.43
N ASN A 69 4.86 4.45 9.18
CA ASN A 69 4.50 5.82 8.80
C ASN A 69 5.43 6.89 9.40
N ASP A 70 6.70 6.55 9.62
CA ASP A 70 7.68 7.53 10.09
C ASP A 70 8.17 8.39 8.91
N ASP A 71 7.52 9.52 8.72
CA ASP A 71 7.82 10.51 7.68
C ASP A 71 8.66 11.69 8.21
N SER A 72 9.27 11.54 9.37
CA SER A 72 10.05 12.59 10.03
C SER A 72 11.24 13.10 9.20
N SER A 73 11.77 12.27 8.29
CA SER A 73 12.85 12.61 7.36
C SER A 73 12.39 13.32 6.09
N LEU A 74 11.07 13.51 5.89
CA LEU A 74 10.51 14.08 4.67
C LEU A 74 9.93 15.48 4.93
N GLU A 75 10.30 16.42 4.08
CA GLU A 75 9.67 17.74 4.06
C GLU A 75 8.40 17.71 3.22
N LEU A 76 7.28 17.40 3.85
CA LEU A 76 5.98 17.27 3.21
C LEU A 76 5.02 18.36 3.66
N THR A 77 4.27 18.91 2.73
CA THR A 77 3.07 19.69 3.04
C THR A 77 2.03 18.79 3.72
N LEU A 78 1.08 19.39 4.42
CA LEU A 78 0.00 18.63 5.04
C LEU A 78 -0.79 17.79 4.03
N GLN A 79 -0.97 18.31 2.81
CA GLN A 79 -1.65 17.62 1.73
C GLN A 79 -0.87 16.39 1.23
N GLN A 80 0.43 16.56 0.95
CA GLN A 80 1.30 15.46 0.54
C GLN A 80 1.36 14.36 1.60
N ARG A 81 1.43 14.74 2.88
CA ARG A 81 1.41 13.80 4.01
C ARG A 81 0.13 12.97 4.07
N ARG A 82 -1.03 13.59 3.86
CA ARG A 82 -2.32 12.87 3.81
C ARG A 82 -2.37 11.87 2.66
N ILE A 83 -1.90 12.26 1.46
CA ILE A 83 -1.80 11.37 0.29
C ILE A 83 -0.89 10.18 0.61
N LEU A 84 0.29 10.46 1.15
CA LEU A 84 1.25 9.44 1.55
C LEU A 84 0.60 8.44 2.51
N TRP A 85 0.00 8.90 3.59
CA TRP A 85 -0.61 8.03 4.61
C TRP A 85 -1.79 7.23 4.08
N ALA A 86 -2.66 7.81 3.25
CA ALA A 86 -3.76 7.09 2.60
C ALA A 86 -3.24 5.97 1.69
N SER A 87 -2.21 6.26 0.89
CA SER A 87 -1.56 5.30 -0.01
C SER A 87 -0.89 4.15 0.75
N LEU A 88 -0.13 4.47 1.82
CA LEU A 88 0.52 3.47 2.66
C LEU A 88 -0.50 2.62 3.44
N THR A 89 -1.61 3.20 3.85
CA THR A 89 -2.71 2.47 4.50
C THR A 89 -3.34 1.48 3.53
N ALA A 90 -3.60 1.89 2.28
CA ALA A 90 -4.09 1.00 1.22
C ALA A 90 -3.12 -0.16 0.95
N ALA A 91 -1.82 0.14 0.86
CA ALA A 91 -0.78 -0.87 0.64
C ALA A 91 -0.71 -1.89 1.80
N LYS A 92 -0.70 -1.40 3.04
CA LYS A 92 -0.69 -2.28 4.23
C LYS A 92 -1.96 -3.13 4.33
N LYS A 93 -3.12 -2.59 3.98
CA LYS A 93 -4.36 -3.36 3.88
C LYS A 93 -4.24 -4.49 2.87
N MET A 94 -3.66 -4.24 1.69
CA MET A 94 -3.40 -5.27 0.68
C MET A 94 -2.50 -6.38 1.21
N LEU A 95 -1.41 -6.03 1.89
CA LEU A 95 -0.50 -6.99 2.50
C LEU A 95 -1.17 -7.80 3.61
N ALA A 96 -2.00 -7.16 4.44
CA ALA A 96 -2.72 -7.82 5.51
C ALA A 96 -3.81 -8.78 5.00
N LEU A 97 -4.46 -8.46 3.89
CA LEU A 97 -5.52 -9.31 3.29
C LEU A 97 -4.99 -10.43 2.40
N ARG A 98 -3.68 -10.50 2.16
CA ARG A 98 -3.05 -11.48 1.28
C ARG A 98 -3.29 -12.95 1.65
N TRP A 99 -3.61 -13.23 2.90
CA TRP A 99 -3.97 -14.57 3.37
C TRP A 99 -5.33 -15.07 2.85
N GLN A 100 -6.13 -14.18 2.25
CA GLN A 100 -7.40 -14.53 1.59
C GLN A 100 -7.19 -14.67 0.08
N PRO A 101 -7.76 -15.69 -0.57
CA PRO A 101 -7.74 -15.79 -2.03
C PRO A 101 -8.46 -14.61 -2.70
N PRO A 102 -7.97 -14.14 -3.85
CA PRO A 102 -6.71 -14.46 -4.51
C PRO A 102 -5.52 -13.78 -3.84
N HIS A 103 -4.46 -14.54 -3.54
CA HIS A 103 -3.26 -14.09 -2.81
C HIS A 103 -2.36 -13.11 -3.59
N THR A 104 -2.88 -12.42 -4.58
CA THR A 104 -2.10 -11.56 -5.48
C THR A 104 -1.97 -10.13 -4.96
N LEU A 105 -0.74 -9.60 -4.99
CA LEU A 105 -0.48 -8.18 -4.88
C LEU A 105 -0.70 -7.56 -6.26
N SER A 106 -1.79 -6.84 -6.44
CA SER A 106 -2.18 -6.21 -7.69
C SER A 106 -2.19 -4.70 -7.55
N TRP A 107 -1.58 -4.01 -8.51
CA TRP A 107 -1.65 -2.56 -8.63
C TRP A 107 -3.10 -2.05 -8.63
N GLN A 108 -3.96 -2.65 -9.46
CA GLN A 108 -5.35 -2.25 -9.56
C GLN A 108 -6.10 -2.35 -8.23
N ARG A 109 -5.84 -3.41 -7.47
CA ARG A 109 -6.47 -3.56 -6.15
C ARG A 109 -5.96 -2.53 -5.13
N TRP A 110 -4.67 -2.19 -5.20
CA TRP A 110 -4.12 -1.10 -4.39
C TRP A 110 -4.75 0.24 -4.77
N ALA A 111 -4.83 0.57 -6.06
CA ALA A 111 -5.43 1.80 -6.55
C ALA A 111 -6.90 1.93 -6.12
N ASN A 112 -7.68 0.86 -6.27
CA ASN A 112 -9.07 0.85 -5.80
C ASN A 112 -9.17 1.05 -4.29
N SER A 113 -8.32 0.38 -3.50
CA SER A 113 -8.31 0.56 -2.04
C SER A 113 -7.86 1.97 -1.62
N PHE A 114 -6.95 2.57 -2.36
CA PHE A 114 -6.55 3.97 -2.16
C PHE A 114 -7.70 4.93 -2.46
N LEU A 115 -8.39 4.72 -3.59
CA LEU A 115 -9.59 5.50 -3.95
C LEU A 115 -10.70 5.37 -2.91
N ASP A 116 -10.97 4.18 -2.39
CA ASP A 116 -11.96 3.98 -1.33
C ASP A 116 -11.66 4.87 -0.11
N ILE A 117 -10.38 4.93 0.32
CA ILE A 117 -9.95 5.77 1.44
C ILE A 117 -10.18 7.24 1.12
N VAL A 118 -9.76 7.69 -0.07
CA VAL A 118 -9.94 9.07 -0.53
C VAL A 118 -11.42 9.46 -0.58
N MET A 119 -12.28 8.57 -1.08
CA MET A 119 -13.73 8.81 -1.15
C MET A 119 -14.37 8.89 0.24
N MET A 120 -13.90 8.09 1.20
CA MET A 120 -14.35 8.19 2.59
C MET A 120 -13.95 9.53 3.20
N GLU A 121 -12.68 9.96 3.04
CA GLU A 121 -12.22 11.27 3.51
C GLU A 121 -13.01 12.41 2.88
N ARG A 122 -13.27 12.34 1.56
CA ARG A 122 -14.10 13.32 0.85
C ARG A 122 -15.52 13.42 1.42
N SER A 123 -16.11 12.28 1.77
CA SER A 123 -17.44 12.26 2.37
C SER A 123 -17.46 12.94 3.75
N VAL A 124 -16.44 12.67 4.57
CA VAL A 124 -16.27 13.31 5.89
C VAL A 124 -16.02 14.81 5.73
N ALA A 125 -15.16 15.21 4.78
CA ALA A 125 -14.86 16.62 4.52
C ALA A 125 -16.10 17.41 4.10
N ARG A 126 -16.98 16.85 3.27
CA ARG A 126 -18.24 17.47 2.88
C ARG A 126 -19.14 17.74 4.07
N VAL A 127 -19.22 16.79 5.02
CA VAL A 127 -20.00 16.94 6.25
C VAL A 127 -19.44 18.07 7.12
N HIS A 128 -18.10 18.17 7.23
CA HIS A 128 -17.41 19.17 8.04
C HIS A 128 -17.05 20.45 7.29
N ARG A 129 -17.44 20.59 6.01
CA ARG A 129 -17.11 21.72 5.13
C ARG A 129 -15.59 21.96 5.02
N ASP A 130 -14.80 20.90 5.04
CA ASP A 130 -13.35 20.96 4.88
C ASP A 130 -12.97 21.00 3.40
N THR A 131 -12.74 22.21 2.88
CA THR A 131 -12.35 22.45 1.47
C THR A 131 -11.00 21.83 1.14
N PHE A 132 -10.11 21.68 2.11
CA PHE A 132 -8.77 21.15 1.91
C PHE A 132 -8.80 19.66 1.52
N THR A 133 -9.61 18.85 2.23
CA THR A 133 -9.74 17.43 1.92
C THR A 133 -10.45 17.18 0.58
N LEU A 134 -11.33 18.10 0.14
CA LEU A 134 -11.94 18.03 -1.19
C LEU A 134 -10.91 18.20 -2.31
N THR A 135 -9.96 19.13 -2.17
CA THR A 135 -8.88 19.36 -3.14
C THR A 135 -7.97 18.12 -3.24
N PHE A 136 -7.65 17.51 -2.11
CA PHE A 136 -6.90 16.27 -2.04
C PHE A 136 -7.56 15.12 -2.82
N SER A 137 -8.87 14.94 -2.68
CA SER A 137 -9.59 13.88 -3.39
C SER A 137 -9.56 14.05 -4.90
N HIS A 138 -9.66 15.28 -5.42
CA HIS A 138 -9.59 15.52 -6.86
C HIS A 138 -8.22 15.20 -7.46
N LEU A 139 -7.13 15.49 -6.74
CA LEU A 139 -5.77 15.14 -7.19
C LEU A 139 -5.57 13.63 -7.23
N ALA A 140 -6.04 12.92 -6.23
CA ALA A 140 -5.96 11.46 -6.18
C ALA A 140 -6.79 10.79 -7.30
N ASP A 141 -8.00 11.30 -7.57
CA ASP A 141 -8.85 10.83 -8.67
C ASP A 141 -8.16 11.02 -10.03
N ALA A 142 -7.59 12.20 -10.28
CA ALA A 142 -6.89 12.52 -11.52
C ALA A 142 -5.67 11.63 -11.74
N PHE A 143 -4.91 11.33 -10.68
CA PHE A 143 -3.74 10.47 -10.75
C PHE A 143 -4.09 9.04 -11.12
N VAL A 144 -5.10 8.44 -10.50
CA VAL A 144 -5.51 7.07 -10.80
C VAL A 144 -6.04 6.94 -12.23
N GLN A 145 -6.75 7.96 -12.73
CA GLN A 145 -7.24 7.98 -14.11
C GLN A 145 -6.11 8.03 -15.13
N THR A 146 -5.05 8.81 -14.89
CA THR A 146 -3.90 8.92 -15.81
C THR A 146 -3.09 7.63 -15.88
N ASP A 147 -2.91 6.92 -14.76
CA ASP A 147 -2.16 5.65 -14.74
C ASP A 147 -2.91 4.51 -15.46
N VAL A 148 -4.24 4.49 -15.37
CA VAL A 148 -5.10 3.52 -16.09
C VAL A 148 -5.02 3.76 -17.60
N GLN A 149 -5.10 5.01 -18.07
CA GLN A 149 -5.03 5.36 -19.51
C GLN A 149 -3.64 5.15 -20.11
N GLY A 150 -2.56 5.34 -19.32
CA GLY A 150 -1.18 5.14 -19.76
C GLY A 150 -0.89 3.66 -20.10
N ARG A 151 -1.55 2.72 -19.45
CA ARG A 151 -1.36 1.26 -19.66
C ARG A 151 -2.14 0.70 -20.84
N GLU A 152 -3.29 1.26 -21.19
CA GLU A 152 -4.06 0.85 -22.38
C GLU A 152 -3.35 1.19 -23.70
N LYS A 153 -2.43 2.17 -23.67
CA LYS A 153 -1.63 2.56 -24.86
C LYS A 153 -0.33 1.79 -25.01
N SER A 154 0.04 0.93 -24.05
CA SER A 154 1.29 0.13 -24.04
C SER A 154 1.05 -1.37 -24.23
N SER A 155 -0.18 -1.78 -24.57
CA SER A 155 -0.54 -3.19 -24.85
C SER A 155 -0.73 -3.44 -26.33
#